data_f1e097bdcf4763e9bac39bbc24db5bbf
#
_entry.id   f1e097bdcf4763e9bac39bbc24db5bbf
#
_cell.length_a   1.000
_cell.length_b   1.000
_cell.length_c   1.000
_cell.angle_alpha   90.00
_cell.angle_beta   90.00
_cell.angle_gamma   90.00
#
_symmetry.space_group_name_H-M   'P 1'
#
loop_
_entity.id
_entity.type
_entity.pdbx_description
1 polymer ?
#
loop_
_entity_poly.entity_id
_entity_poly.type
_entity_poly.pdbx_seq_one_letter_code
_entity_poly.pdbx_strand_id
1 'polypeptide(L)'
;MNKETTSKILIDFMNRNREYAIESYLKTESTEDIIGRFTIPCERSYNQNTNGGDRFRITWGRPQNGLIIPYGDVIACYQEKDEYGSQTVHVIMMGGVTIDLECCGDRV
;
A
#
# COMPACT_ATOMS: atom_id res chain seq x y z
N MET A 1 3.47 4.46 14.88
CA MET A 1 4.63 4.41 13.98
C MET A 1 4.93 5.78 13.40
N ASN A 2 6.18 6.05 13.11
CA ASN A 2 6.63 7.36 12.62
C ASN A 2 6.16 7.57 11.16
N LYS A 3 5.62 8.75 10.88
CA LYS A 3 5.13 9.14 9.55
C LYS A 3 6.20 9.03 8.47
N GLU A 4 7.42 9.49 8.74
CA GLU A 4 8.51 9.43 7.77
C GLU A 4 8.88 7.99 7.42
N THR A 5 8.92 7.11 8.40
CA THR A 5 9.23 5.69 8.18
C THR A 5 8.16 5.03 7.34
N THR A 6 6.89 5.26 7.68
CA THR A 6 5.75 4.70 6.93
C THR A 6 5.74 5.21 5.49
N SER A 7 5.85 6.52 5.29
CA SER A 7 5.82 7.10 3.96
C SER A 7 6.99 6.63 3.10
N LYS A 8 8.18 6.49 3.68
CA LYS A 8 9.36 6.00 2.97
C LYS A 8 9.15 4.56 2.48
N ILE A 9 8.63 3.68 3.33
CA ILE A 9 8.36 2.29 2.94
C ILE A 9 7.38 2.25 1.76
N LEU A 10 6.30 3.02 1.85
CA LEU A 10 5.26 3.04 0.82
C LEU A 10 5.78 3.65 -0.49
N ILE A 11 6.47 4.78 -0.42
CA ILE A 11 7.03 5.45 -1.61
C ILE A 11 8.08 4.56 -2.26
N ASP A 12 8.99 3.98 -1.50
CA ASP A 12 10.03 3.10 -2.05
C ASP A 12 9.41 1.88 -2.72
N PHE A 13 8.37 1.30 -2.13
CA PHE A 13 7.66 0.17 -2.72
C PHE A 13 7.00 0.56 -4.04
N MET A 14 6.28 1.68 -4.08
CA MET A 14 5.63 2.16 -5.30
C MET A 14 6.64 2.50 -6.39
N ASN A 15 7.77 3.11 -6.03
CA ASN A 15 8.81 3.48 -6.99
C ASN A 15 9.50 2.26 -7.59
N ARG A 16 9.79 1.24 -6.79
CA ARG A 16 10.42 0.00 -7.29
C ARG A 16 9.51 -0.79 -8.21
N ASN A 17 8.20 -0.69 -8.01
CA ASN A 17 7.22 -1.45 -8.76
C ASN A 17 6.43 -0.58 -9.73
N ARG A 18 7.03 0.50 -10.17
CA ARG A 18 6.42 1.53 -11.01
C ARG A 18 5.77 0.99 -12.28
N GLU A 19 6.35 -0.04 -12.88
CA GLU A 19 5.90 -0.61 -14.15
C GLU A 19 4.89 -1.76 -13.98
N TYR A 20 4.52 -2.08 -12.74
CA TYR A 20 3.68 -3.21 -12.44
C TYR A 20 2.40 -2.80 -11.73
N ALA A 21 1.34 -3.57 -11.95
CA ALA A 21 0.13 -3.43 -11.17
C ALA A 21 0.38 -3.89 -9.73
N ILE A 22 -0.36 -3.31 -8.79
CA ILE A 22 -0.30 -3.66 -7.39
C ILE A 22 -1.64 -4.28 -6.99
N GLU A 23 -1.61 -5.50 -6.47
CA GLU A 23 -2.78 -6.11 -5.86
C GLU A 23 -2.88 -5.66 -4.42
N SER A 24 -4.05 -5.18 -4.03
CA SER A 24 -4.31 -4.69 -2.68
C SER A 24 -5.35 -5.55 -2.00
N TYR A 25 -5.09 -5.91 -0.75
CA TYR A 25 -5.99 -6.73 0.06
C TYR A 25 -6.28 -6.02 1.36
N LEU A 26 -7.57 -5.95 1.71
CA LEU A 26 -8.01 -5.51 3.03
C LEU A 26 -8.35 -6.76 3.84
N LYS A 27 -7.74 -6.86 5.01
CA LYS A 27 -7.90 -8.02 5.90
C LYS A 27 -8.31 -7.58 7.28
N THR A 28 -9.01 -8.46 7.99
CA THR A 28 -9.28 -8.24 9.41
C THR A 28 -8.17 -8.90 10.24
N GLU A 29 -7.75 -8.24 11.31
CA GLU A 29 -6.72 -8.74 12.20
C GLU A 29 -7.13 -10.03 12.89
N SER A 30 -8.40 -10.15 13.28
CA SER A 30 -8.88 -11.26 14.10
C SER A 30 -8.97 -12.60 13.35
N THR A 31 -9.23 -12.58 12.06
CA THR A 31 -9.45 -13.80 11.28
C THR A 31 -8.52 -13.94 10.09
N GLU A 32 -7.79 -12.89 9.75
CA GLU A 32 -6.98 -12.77 8.54
C GLU A 32 -7.79 -12.98 7.24
N ASP A 33 -9.10 -12.90 7.34
CA ASP A 33 -9.98 -13.02 6.18
C ASP A 33 -9.87 -11.78 5.29
N ILE A 34 -9.86 -12.01 3.98
CA ILE A 34 -9.87 -10.93 3.01
C ILE A 34 -11.28 -10.35 2.95
N ILE A 35 -11.42 -9.09 3.35
CA ILE A 35 -12.70 -8.37 3.31
C ILE A 35 -12.84 -7.46 2.08
N GLY A 36 -11.74 -7.26 1.36
CA GLY A 36 -11.74 -6.47 0.13
C GLY A 36 -10.50 -6.75 -0.67
N ARG A 37 -10.64 -6.63 -1.99
CA ARG A 37 -9.54 -6.85 -2.92
C ARG A 37 -9.71 -5.91 -4.11
N PHE A 38 -8.62 -5.26 -4.54
CA PHE A 38 -8.64 -4.42 -5.72
C PHE A 38 -7.25 -4.32 -6.33
N THR A 39 -7.21 -4.03 -7.63
CA THR A 39 -5.97 -3.86 -8.37
C THR A 39 -5.71 -2.38 -8.60
N ILE A 40 -4.51 -1.93 -8.28
CA ILE A 40 -4.03 -0.59 -8.61
C ILE A 40 -3.21 -0.73 -9.89
N PRO A 41 -3.65 -0.12 -11.01
CA PRO A 41 -2.92 -0.26 -12.28
C PRO A 41 -1.57 0.45 -12.24
N CYS A 42 -0.71 0.17 -13.21
CA CYS A 42 0.60 0.81 -13.31
C CYS A 42 0.47 2.31 -13.62
N GLU A 43 -0.59 2.73 -14.32
CA GLU A 43 -0.89 4.15 -14.53
C GLU A 43 -1.57 4.71 -13.30
N ARG A 44 -0.77 5.29 -12.41
CA ARG A 44 -1.23 5.81 -11.13
C ARG A 44 -0.39 7.00 -10.71
N SER A 45 -0.95 7.79 -9.79
CA SER A 45 -0.24 8.89 -9.15
C SER A 45 -0.20 8.68 -7.65
N TYR A 46 0.88 9.08 -7.01
CA TYR A 46 1.02 9.04 -5.56
C TYR A 46 1.99 10.12 -5.10
N ASN A 47 1.89 10.50 -3.83
CA ASN A 47 2.77 11.53 -3.30
C ASN A 47 4.19 10.99 -3.09
N GLN A 48 5.19 11.80 -3.51
CA GLN A 48 6.60 11.42 -3.50
C GLN A 48 7.36 12.00 -2.29
N ASN A 49 6.71 12.82 -1.49
CA ASN A 49 7.37 13.52 -0.40
C ASN A 49 7.14 12.81 0.94
N THR A 50 8.21 12.30 1.55
CA THR A 50 8.15 11.60 2.84
C THR A 50 7.74 12.51 4.00
N ASN A 51 7.83 13.82 3.84
CA ASN A 51 7.40 14.80 4.84
C ASN A 51 6.08 15.47 4.48
N GLY A 52 5.45 15.04 3.39
CA GLY A 52 4.26 15.68 2.85
C GLY A 52 2.97 15.20 3.44
N GLY A 53 2.27 16.06 4.16
CA GLY A 53 0.91 15.81 4.59
C GLY A 53 0.74 14.81 5.72
N ASP A 54 -0.51 14.41 5.93
CA ASP A 54 -0.94 13.51 7.00
C ASP A 54 -1.38 12.14 6.49
N ARG A 55 -1.26 11.91 5.18
CA ARG A 55 -1.74 10.69 4.53
C ARG A 55 -0.91 10.31 3.32
N PHE A 56 -0.84 9.02 3.04
CA PHE A 56 -0.34 8.51 1.78
C PHE A 56 -1.53 8.30 0.86
N ARG A 57 -1.44 8.83 -0.36
CA ARG A 57 -2.56 8.84 -1.30
C ARG A 57 -2.10 8.29 -2.64
N ILE A 58 -2.83 7.30 -3.14
CA ILE A 58 -2.64 6.75 -4.47
C ILE A 58 -3.94 6.97 -5.24
N THR A 59 -3.84 7.49 -6.47
CA THR A 59 -5.01 7.72 -7.32
C THR A 59 -4.80 7.15 -8.71
N TRP A 60 -5.87 6.69 -9.34
CA TRP A 60 -5.83 6.14 -10.70
C TRP A 60 -7.21 6.18 -11.35
N GLY A 61 -7.22 6.08 -12.68
CA GLY A 61 -8.45 5.85 -13.44
C GLY A 61 -9.31 7.07 -13.72
N ARG A 62 -10.35 6.82 -14.54
CA ARG A 62 -11.40 7.79 -14.89
C ARG A 62 -12.75 7.05 -14.91
N PRO A 63 -13.70 7.33 -14.00
CA PRO A 63 -13.55 8.31 -12.91
C PRO A 63 -12.44 7.91 -11.94
N GLN A 64 -11.94 8.90 -11.21
CA GLN A 64 -10.79 8.69 -10.36
C GLN A 64 -11.11 7.79 -9.18
N ASN A 65 -10.30 6.77 -8.98
CA ASN A 65 -10.30 5.91 -7.81
C ASN A 65 -9.14 6.32 -6.90
N GLY A 66 -9.15 5.87 -5.66
CA GLY A 66 -8.07 6.18 -4.75
C GLY A 66 -7.98 5.24 -3.56
N LEU A 67 -6.78 5.14 -3.03
CA LEU A 67 -6.50 4.52 -1.75
C LEU A 67 -5.84 5.58 -0.89
N ILE A 68 -6.37 5.79 0.31
CA ILE A 68 -5.84 6.77 1.27
C ILE A 68 -5.45 6.04 2.54
N ILE A 69 -4.21 6.22 2.96
CA ILE A 69 -3.69 5.65 4.21
C ILE A 69 -3.32 6.82 5.12
N PRO A 70 -4.16 7.16 6.11
CA PRO A 70 -3.81 8.21 7.08
C PRO A 70 -2.67 7.75 7.96
N TYR A 71 -1.58 8.50 8.00
CA TYR A 71 -0.39 8.11 8.78
C TYR A 71 -0.68 7.99 10.28
N GLY A 72 -1.58 8.84 10.79
CA GLY A 72 -1.95 8.80 12.20
C GLY A 72 -2.65 7.53 12.65
N ASP A 73 -3.24 6.79 11.70
CA ASP A 73 -3.96 5.55 11.99
C ASP A 73 -3.09 4.29 11.79
N VAL A 74 -1.84 4.46 11.35
CA VAL A 74 -0.94 3.34 11.11
C VAL A 74 -0.26 2.93 12.41
N ILE A 75 -0.48 1.68 12.83
CA ILE A 75 0.17 1.10 13.99
C ILE A 75 1.55 0.57 13.60
N ALA A 76 1.63 -0.10 12.46
CA ALA A 76 2.87 -0.67 11.95
C ALA A 76 2.83 -0.75 10.44
N CYS A 77 3.99 -0.60 9.82
CA CYS A 77 4.14 -0.74 8.38
C CYS A 77 5.48 -1.42 8.14
N TYR A 78 5.48 -2.54 7.45
CA TYR A 78 6.70 -3.27 7.19
C TYR A 78 6.61 -4.02 5.87
N GLN A 79 7.77 -4.41 5.37
CA GLN A 79 7.89 -5.11 4.12
C GLN A 79 8.38 -6.54 4.35
N GLU A 80 7.73 -7.50 3.70
CA GLU A 80 8.15 -8.89 3.68
C GLU A 80 8.55 -9.29 2.28
N LYS A 81 9.49 -10.21 2.20
CA LYS A 81 9.94 -10.80 0.95
C LYS A 81 9.73 -12.31 1.04
N ASP A 82 9.05 -12.89 0.06
CA ASP A 82 8.86 -14.34 0.05
C ASP A 82 10.10 -15.05 -0.50
N GLU A 83 10.07 -16.38 -0.55
CA GLU A 83 11.17 -17.21 -1.02
C GLU A 83 11.50 -16.99 -2.50
N TYR A 84 10.57 -16.43 -3.28
CA TYR A 84 10.74 -16.13 -4.70
C TYR A 84 11.16 -14.69 -4.96
N GLY A 85 11.33 -13.91 -3.91
CA GLY A 85 11.72 -12.51 -4.01
C GLY A 85 10.58 -11.53 -4.22
N SER A 86 9.33 -11.98 -4.24
CA SER A 86 8.16 -11.09 -4.28
C SER A 86 8.02 -10.34 -2.97
N GLN A 87 7.71 -9.06 -3.08
CA GLN A 87 7.63 -8.18 -1.92
C GLN A 87 6.17 -7.80 -1.64
N THR A 88 5.83 -7.82 -0.36
CA THR A 88 4.53 -7.38 0.13
C THR A 88 4.75 -6.34 1.22
N VAL A 89 4.02 -5.23 1.15
CA VAL A 89 4.00 -4.24 2.20
C VAL A 89 2.74 -4.46 3.02
N HIS A 90 2.91 -4.59 4.34
CA HIS A 90 1.81 -4.74 5.29
C HIS A 90 1.63 -3.44 6.04
N VAL A 91 0.42 -2.89 6.00
CA VAL A 91 0.05 -1.69 6.74
C VAL A 91 -1.01 -2.08 7.75
N ILE A 92 -0.63 -2.11 9.03
CA ILE A 92 -1.54 -2.45 10.12
C ILE A 92 -2.14 -1.15 10.64
N MET A 93 -3.47 -1.06 10.57
CA MET A 93 -4.22 0.14 10.92
C MET A 93 -4.92 -0.02 12.26
N MET A 94 -5.15 1.10 12.94
CA MET A 94 -6.04 1.16 14.09
C MET A 94 -7.43 0.66 13.68
N GLY A 95 -8.11 -0.05 14.57
CA GLY A 95 -9.41 -0.61 14.28
C GLY A 95 -9.40 -2.04 13.72
N GLY A 96 -8.22 -2.68 13.68
CA GLY A 96 -8.11 -4.09 13.33
C GLY A 96 -8.11 -4.39 11.83
N VAL A 97 -7.83 -3.40 10.99
CA VAL A 97 -7.74 -3.60 9.54
C VAL A 97 -6.28 -3.59 9.11
N THR A 98 -5.91 -4.55 8.27
CA THR A 98 -4.61 -4.59 7.63
C THR A 98 -4.77 -4.39 6.13
N ILE A 99 -3.93 -3.55 5.54
CA ILE A 99 -3.85 -3.36 4.09
C ILE A 99 -2.56 -4.00 3.62
N ASP A 100 -2.67 -4.98 2.73
CA ASP A 100 -1.51 -5.60 2.10
C ASP A 100 -1.39 -5.11 0.66
N LEU A 101 -0.21 -4.64 0.29
CA LEU A 101 0.11 -4.20 -1.07
C LEU A 101 1.14 -5.17 -1.63
N GLU A 102 0.80 -5.82 -2.72
CA GLU A 102 1.60 -6.88 -3.30
C GLU A 102 1.87 -6.60 -4.77
N CYS A 103 3.14 -6.71 -5.17
CA CYS A 103 3.49 -6.58 -6.58
C CYS A 103 3.22 -7.91 -7.28
N CYS A 104 2.32 -7.90 -8.25
CA CYS A 104 1.96 -9.11 -8.99
C CYS A 104 2.88 -9.43 -10.16
N GLY A 105 3.85 -8.55 -10.45
CA GLY A 105 4.81 -8.79 -11.53
C GLY A 105 4.25 -8.61 -12.94
N ASP A 106 2.99 -8.21 -13.07
CA ASP A 106 2.33 -8.03 -14.36
C ASP A 106 2.15 -6.56 -14.68
N ARG A 107 2.35 -6.22 -15.95
CA ARG A 107 2.05 -4.89 -16.45
C ARG A 107 0.57 -4.82 -16.81
N VAL A 108 -0.08 -3.78 -16.33
CA VAL A 108 -1.50 -3.55 -16.59
C VAL A 108 -1.71 -2.12 -17.07
#